data_a2c5c6282daff978d7a32aeedaa0bf49
#
_entry.id   a2c5c6282daff978d7a32aeedaa0bf49
#
_cell.length_a   1.000
_cell.length_b   1.000
_cell.length_c   1.000
_cell.angle_alpha   90.00
_cell.angle_beta   90.00
_cell.angle_gamma   90.00
#
_symmetry.space_group_name_H-M   'P 1'
#
loop_
_entity.id
_entity.type
_entity.pdbx_description
1 polymer ?
#
loop_
_entity_poly.entity_id
_entity_poly.type
_entity_poly.pdbx_seq_one_letter_code
_entity_poly.pdbx_strand_id
1 'polypeptide(L)'
;MKFIAVLLFTPFLFIACNQAVSSGDEKSAEDSTAAASKRNVIACPPGSKLDIAKIEQITGMKGVEKNGEYKITVPQHDLKIVVDGFKIIPPMGLGSWAAFTPCGDSAMVMGDIIVTETDLKPVQQEVIKQGFAITAIHNHFVRNRPNVMYMHIDRSADITTLSNGVKAIFNKVKEVRGKDPKGEKADSVVSALNIPLLDSIIGYKGELSKGVYKYTIGRPDVQLLEHGIPVSAFMGFNTWAAWQGTPEKAAVAGDFTMLENEVEPVIKALVENGIEVVAVHNHMVHEDPRIFFLHYWGVGNAQQLANGLKAALQQTGKGKATGH
;
A
#
# COMPACT_ATOMS: atom_id res chain seq x y z
N MET A 1 -15.44 58.54 -34.32
CA MET A 1 -14.94 57.66 -35.40
C MET A 1 -15.34 56.24 -35.05
N LYS A 2 -16.29 55.69 -35.80
CA LYS A 2 -16.86 54.34 -35.62
C LYS A 2 -16.05 53.38 -36.50
N PHE A 3 -15.42 52.36 -35.94
CA PHE A 3 -14.86 51.27 -36.73
C PHE A 3 -15.84 50.11 -36.78
N ILE A 4 -16.23 49.76 -38.00
CA ILE A 4 -17.06 48.59 -38.33
C ILE A 4 -16.11 47.41 -38.56
N ALA A 5 -16.28 46.33 -37.79
CA ALA A 5 -15.60 45.07 -38.04
C ALA A 5 -16.47 44.21 -38.98
N VAL A 6 -15.93 43.87 -40.15
CA VAL A 6 -16.54 42.96 -41.12
C VAL A 6 -16.13 41.54 -40.81
N LEU A 7 -17.10 40.69 -40.47
CA LEU A 7 -16.92 39.22 -40.36
C LEU A 7 -17.01 38.60 -41.76
N LEU A 8 -15.93 37.98 -42.20
CA LEU A 8 -15.90 37.11 -43.40
C LEU A 8 -16.25 35.67 -43.01
N PHE A 9 -17.41 35.21 -43.49
CA PHE A 9 -17.81 33.80 -43.44
C PHE A 9 -17.24 33.09 -44.69
N THR A 10 -16.42 32.05 -44.47
CA THR A 10 -16.02 31.09 -45.53
C THR A 10 -16.87 29.81 -45.39
N PRO A 11 -17.53 29.35 -46.47
CA PRO A 11 -18.27 28.10 -46.43
C PRO A 11 -17.33 26.90 -46.63
N PHE A 12 -17.38 25.95 -45.73
CA PHE A 12 -16.76 24.62 -45.91
C PHE A 12 -17.64 23.74 -46.78
N LEU A 13 -17.11 23.34 -47.93
CA LEU A 13 -17.73 22.40 -48.87
C LEU A 13 -17.51 20.96 -48.34
N PHE A 14 -18.60 20.27 -47.99
CA PHE A 14 -18.56 18.82 -47.71
C PHE A 14 -18.61 18.06 -49.04
N ILE A 15 -17.53 17.37 -49.40
CA ILE A 15 -17.51 16.39 -50.49
C ILE A 15 -17.88 15.04 -49.89
N ALA A 16 -19.07 14.54 -50.21
CA ALA A 16 -19.50 13.19 -49.91
C ALA A 16 -18.93 12.22 -50.97
N CYS A 17 -17.99 11.38 -50.58
CA CYS A 17 -17.59 10.21 -51.39
C CYS A 17 -18.53 9.05 -51.11
N ASN A 18 -19.40 8.76 -52.10
CA ASN A 18 -20.20 7.54 -52.16
C ASN A 18 -19.34 6.43 -52.79
N GLN A 19 -18.95 5.43 -51.99
CA GLN A 19 -18.38 4.18 -52.55
C GLN A 19 -19.38 3.05 -52.34
N ALA A 20 -19.66 2.38 -53.46
CA ALA A 20 -20.58 1.26 -53.56
C ALA A 20 -20.10 0.04 -52.77
N VAL A 21 -21.00 -0.56 -52.02
CA VAL A 21 -20.82 -1.82 -51.31
C VAL A 21 -20.97 -2.96 -52.33
N SER A 22 -19.91 -3.67 -52.62
CA SER A 22 -19.93 -4.97 -53.28
C SER A 22 -20.17 -6.06 -52.24
N SER A 23 -21.21 -6.84 -52.43
CA SER A 23 -21.53 -8.06 -51.71
C SER A 23 -20.50 -9.16 -52.00
N GLY A 24 -19.89 -9.71 -50.93
CA GLY A 24 -19.02 -10.87 -51.04
C GLY A 24 -18.66 -11.42 -49.67
N ASP A 25 -19.21 -12.59 -49.40
CA ASP A 25 -18.78 -13.64 -48.45
C ASP A 25 -18.81 -13.34 -46.94
N GLU A 26 -19.87 -13.82 -46.32
CA GLU A 26 -19.93 -14.27 -44.93
C GLU A 26 -18.85 -15.33 -44.69
N LYS A 27 -17.73 -14.96 -44.03
CA LYS A 27 -16.87 -15.86 -43.28
C LYS A 27 -17.12 -15.68 -41.81
N SER A 28 -17.54 -16.75 -41.20
CA SER A 28 -17.77 -17.00 -39.78
C SER A 28 -16.80 -16.22 -38.90
N ALA A 29 -17.34 -15.44 -37.99
CA ALA A 29 -16.61 -14.93 -36.82
C ALA A 29 -16.19 -16.13 -35.98
N GLU A 30 -14.99 -16.61 -36.14
CA GLU A 30 -14.36 -17.51 -35.17
C GLU A 30 -14.13 -16.75 -33.88
N ASP A 31 -14.82 -17.27 -32.89
CA ASP A 31 -14.71 -17.10 -31.46
C ASP A 31 -13.25 -16.94 -31.02
N SER A 32 -12.77 -15.69 -30.87
CA SER A 32 -11.54 -15.42 -30.16
C SER A 32 -11.86 -15.42 -28.66
N THR A 33 -12.12 -16.61 -28.12
CA THR A 33 -11.95 -16.86 -26.70
C THR A 33 -10.47 -16.60 -26.40
N ALA A 34 -10.20 -15.42 -25.86
CA ALA A 34 -8.91 -15.12 -25.26
C ALA A 34 -8.63 -16.21 -24.23
N ALA A 35 -7.71 -17.11 -24.58
CA ALA A 35 -7.22 -18.13 -23.68
C ALA A 35 -6.68 -17.39 -22.45
N ALA A 36 -7.43 -17.41 -21.36
CA ALA A 36 -6.95 -17.00 -20.06
C ALA A 36 -5.68 -17.81 -19.83
N SER A 37 -4.52 -17.19 -19.92
CA SER A 37 -3.23 -17.79 -19.60
C SER A 37 -3.41 -18.35 -18.19
N LYS A 38 -3.42 -19.68 -18.08
CA LYS A 38 -3.36 -20.38 -16.81
C LYS A 38 -2.06 -19.93 -16.14
N ARG A 39 -2.13 -18.95 -15.25
CA ARG A 39 -0.99 -18.55 -14.43
C ARG A 39 -0.54 -19.81 -13.69
N ASN A 40 0.71 -20.20 -13.88
CA ASN A 40 1.29 -21.29 -13.14
C ASN A 40 1.31 -20.89 -11.66
N VAL A 41 0.33 -21.34 -10.91
CA VAL A 41 0.31 -21.21 -9.44
C VAL A 41 1.50 -22.02 -8.95
N ILE A 42 2.53 -21.36 -8.44
CA ILE A 42 3.64 -22.00 -7.76
C ILE A 42 3.09 -22.49 -6.43
N ALA A 43 2.68 -23.74 -6.36
CA ALA A 43 2.23 -24.34 -5.11
C ALA A 43 3.46 -24.43 -4.18
N CYS A 44 3.53 -23.58 -3.18
CA CYS A 44 4.56 -23.68 -2.15
C CYS A 44 4.41 -24.99 -1.39
N PRO A 45 5.46 -25.82 -1.29
CA PRO A 45 5.39 -27.08 -0.56
C PRO A 45 4.97 -26.84 0.90
N PRO A 46 4.04 -27.63 1.44
CA PRO A 46 3.70 -27.56 2.86
C PRO A 46 4.93 -27.73 3.76
N GLY A 47 5.02 -26.95 4.82
CA GLY A 47 6.11 -27.03 5.76
C GLY A 47 7.41 -26.34 5.33
N SER A 48 7.39 -25.55 4.25
CA SER A 48 8.50 -24.64 3.90
C SER A 48 8.88 -23.76 5.09
N LYS A 49 10.17 -23.54 5.33
CA LYS A 49 10.67 -22.76 6.46
C LYS A 49 11.72 -21.75 6.01
N LEU A 50 11.77 -20.62 6.69
CA LEU A 50 12.84 -19.63 6.53
C LEU A 50 14.05 -20.01 7.41
N ASP A 51 15.23 -19.82 6.87
CA ASP A 51 16.47 -19.78 7.67
C ASP A 51 16.63 -18.36 8.25
N ILE A 52 15.93 -18.10 9.36
CA ILE A 52 15.91 -16.79 10.03
C ILE A 52 17.32 -16.40 10.49
N ALA A 53 18.10 -17.36 11.01
CA ALA A 53 19.47 -17.09 11.46
C ALA A 53 20.34 -16.57 10.31
N LYS A 54 20.19 -17.14 9.12
CA LYS A 54 20.89 -16.70 7.91
C LYS A 54 20.42 -15.33 7.44
N ILE A 55 19.11 -15.06 7.49
CA ILE A 55 18.54 -13.73 7.16
C ILE A 55 19.16 -12.69 8.10
N GLU A 56 19.16 -12.90 9.40
CA GLU A 56 19.74 -11.99 10.41
C GLU A 56 21.25 -11.81 10.21
N GLN A 57 21.99 -12.89 9.97
CA GLN A 57 23.43 -12.85 9.74
C GLN A 57 23.79 -12.00 8.51
N ILE A 58 23.08 -12.20 7.41
CA ILE A 58 23.35 -11.46 6.15
C ILE A 58 22.93 -10.01 6.28
N THR A 59 21.71 -9.75 6.74
CA THR A 59 21.15 -8.38 6.82
C THR A 59 21.81 -7.58 7.94
N GLY A 60 22.26 -8.22 9.00
CA GLY A 60 22.69 -7.56 10.23
C GLY A 60 21.52 -6.95 11.02
N MET A 61 20.29 -7.33 10.69
CA MET A 61 19.06 -6.78 11.28
C MET A 61 18.23 -7.88 11.90
N LYS A 62 17.59 -7.56 13.04
CA LYS A 62 16.62 -8.42 13.69
C LYS A 62 15.21 -8.03 13.32
N GLY A 63 14.32 -9.03 13.22
CA GLY A 63 12.91 -8.87 12.91
C GLY A 63 12.02 -9.61 13.89
N VAL A 64 10.79 -9.83 13.48
CA VAL A 64 9.77 -10.59 14.21
C VAL A 64 9.32 -11.74 13.35
N GLU A 65 9.24 -12.94 13.92
CA GLU A 65 8.64 -14.12 13.32
C GLU A 65 7.16 -14.21 13.73
N LYS A 66 6.32 -14.53 12.75
CA LYS A 66 4.92 -14.84 12.98
C LYS A 66 4.41 -15.82 11.92
N ASN A 67 3.88 -16.96 12.35
CA ASN A 67 3.29 -17.99 11.47
C ASN A 67 4.25 -18.49 10.36
N GLY A 68 5.55 -18.56 10.65
CA GLY A 68 6.57 -18.99 9.68
C GLY A 68 7.06 -17.88 8.72
N GLU A 69 6.49 -16.70 8.79
CA GLU A 69 6.94 -15.49 8.09
C GLU A 69 7.87 -14.67 8.97
N TYR A 70 8.77 -13.89 8.38
CA TYR A 70 9.75 -13.08 9.12
C TYR A 70 9.78 -11.65 8.58
N LYS A 71 9.55 -10.65 9.45
CA LYS A 71 9.51 -9.24 9.07
C LYS A 71 10.58 -8.42 9.80
N ILE A 72 11.42 -7.75 9.02
CA ILE A 72 12.36 -6.74 9.48
C ILE A 72 11.70 -5.37 9.32
N THR A 73 11.67 -4.58 10.40
CA THR A 73 11.16 -3.20 10.38
C THR A 73 12.27 -2.22 10.72
N VAL A 74 12.40 -1.17 9.92
CA VAL A 74 13.36 -0.08 10.11
C VAL A 74 12.60 1.20 10.38
N PRO A 75 12.43 1.58 11.68
CA PRO A 75 11.77 2.83 12.05
C PRO A 75 12.57 4.02 11.51
N GLN A 76 11.89 5.06 11.03
CA GLN A 76 12.51 6.24 10.44
C GLN A 76 12.57 7.38 11.46
N HIS A 77 13.41 7.23 12.50
CA HIS A 77 13.55 8.21 13.58
C HIS A 77 14.28 9.49 13.14
N ASP A 78 15.04 9.43 12.07
CA ASP A 78 15.74 10.56 11.46
C ASP A 78 14.78 11.55 10.77
N LEU A 79 13.58 11.11 10.41
CA LEU A 79 12.55 11.93 9.76
C LEU A 79 11.64 12.56 10.83
N LYS A 80 11.61 13.89 10.87
CA LYS A 80 10.74 14.65 11.80
C LYS A 80 9.53 15.17 11.02
N ILE A 81 8.56 14.29 10.80
CA ILE A 81 7.37 14.57 10.00
C ILE A 81 6.26 15.16 10.88
N VAL A 82 5.62 16.21 10.38
CA VAL A 82 4.40 16.79 10.96
C VAL A 82 3.34 16.93 9.89
N VAL A 83 2.12 16.52 10.21
CA VAL A 83 0.93 16.66 9.35
C VAL A 83 -0.19 17.30 10.17
N ASP A 84 -0.71 18.45 9.74
CA ASP A 84 -1.80 19.18 10.38
C ASP A 84 -1.59 19.39 11.92
N GLY A 85 -0.33 19.59 12.31
CA GLY A 85 0.07 19.79 13.71
C GLY A 85 0.30 18.51 14.51
N PHE A 86 0.11 17.33 13.92
CA PHE A 86 0.41 16.04 14.54
C PHE A 86 1.76 15.52 14.11
N LYS A 87 2.58 15.11 15.09
CA LYS A 87 3.89 14.48 14.84
C LYS A 87 3.67 13.04 14.38
N ILE A 88 4.22 12.70 13.23
CA ILE A 88 4.15 11.34 12.69
C ILE A 88 5.37 10.56 13.18
N ILE A 89 5.11 9.46 13.85
CA ILE A 89 6.13 8.55 14.41
C ILE A 89 5.93 7.13 13.86
N PRO A 90 6.90 6.21 14.03
CA PRO A 90 6.82 4.88 13.42
C PRO A 90 5.50 4.14 13.61
N PRO A 91 4.83 4.10 14.79
CA PRO A 91 3.53 3.45 14.93
C PRO A 91 2.40 4.07 14.06
N MET A 92 2.55 5.35 13.64
CA MET A 92 1.63 6.01 12.69
C MET A 92 1.93 5.68 11.22
N GLY A 93 2.78 4.70 10.94
CA GLY A 93 3.14 4.31 9.58
C GLY A 93 4.49 4.87 9.08
N LEU A 94 5.35 5.42 9.97
CA LEU A 94 6.67 5.95 9.61
C LEU A 94 7.78 4.90 9.83
N GLY A 95 7.64 3.74 9.18
CA GLY A 95 8.62 2.66 9.26
C GLY A 95 8.73 1.90 7.95
N SER A 96 9.95 1.81 7.40
CA SER A 96 10.22 0.89 6.29
C SER A 96 10.23 -0.54 6.78
N TRP A 97 9.82 -1.48 5.93
CA TRP A 97 9.86 -2.90 6.29
C TRP A 97 10.12 -3.79 5.08
N ALA A 98 10.63 -4.99 5.36
CA ALA A 98 10.72 -6.09 4.41
C ALA A 98 10.29 -7.38 5.13
N ALA A 99 9.36 -8.12 4.54
CA ALA A 99 8.81 -9.34 5.10
C ALA A 99 9.07 -10.51 4.15
N PHE A 100 9.50 -11.63 4.73
CA PHE A 100 9.87 -12.86 4.03
C PHE A 100 8.79 -13.90 4.26
N THR A 101 8.35 -14.56 3.19
CA THR A 101 7.45 -15.73 3.20
C THR A 101 8.16 -16.91 2.54
N PRO A 102 8.23 -18.11 3.17
CA PRO A 102 8.91 -19.27 2.60
C PRO A 102 8.08 -19.91 1.48
N CYS A 103 8.77 -20.45 0.46
CA CYS A 103 8.15 -21.24 -0.60
C CYS A 103 9.15 -22.27 -1.15
N GLY A 104 9.13 -23.49 -0.64
CA GLY A 104 10.11 -24.52 -0.96
C GLY A 104 11.53 -24.12 -0.55
N ASP A 105 12.47 -24.24 -1.48
CA ASP A 105 13.87 -23.82 -1.30
C ASP A 105 14.08 -22.31 -1.55
N SER A 106 13.00 -21.60 -1.89
CA SER A 106 12.95 -20.18 -2.16
C SER A 106 12.12 -19.44 -1.11
N ALA A 107 12.10 -18.14 -1.21
CA ALA A 107 11.18 -17.26 -0.46
C ALA A 107 10.69 -16.12 -1.37
N MET A 108 9.63 -15.47 -0.94
CA MET A 108 9.20 -14.17 -1.46
C MET A 108 9.47 -13.10 -0.43
N VAL A 109 9.95 -11.95 -0.87
CA VAL A 109 10.03 -10.73 -0.06
C VAL A 109 9.07 -9.70 -0.62
N MET A 110 8.23 -9.17 0.24
CA MET A 110 7.49 -7.93 0.00
C MET A 110 7.98 -6.87 0.99
N GLY A 111 7.96 -5.62 0.57
CA GLY A 111 8.42 -4.54 1.44
C GLY A 111 7.79 -3.20 1.10
N ASP A 112 7.97 -2.25 2.01
CA ASP A 112 7.57 -0.86 1.85
C ASP A 112 8.70 0.03 2.37
N ILE A 113 9.31 0.79 1.45
CA ILE A 113 10.52 1.57 1.70
C ILE A 113 10.16 3.05 1.71
N ILE A 114 10.38 3.70 2.84
CA ILE A 114 10.18 5.14 2.96
C ILE A 114 11.35 5.86 2.31
N VAL A 115 11.03 6.74 1.38
CA VAL A 115 11.99 7.58 0.64
C VAL A 115 11.56 9.05 0.70
N THR A 116 12.54 9.94 0.76
CA THR A 116 12.33 11.38 0.58
C THR A 116 12.54 11.74 -0.90
N GLU A 117 12.30 13.00 -1.27
CA GLU A 117 12.55 13.48 -2.63
C GLU A 117 14.01 13.30 -3.07
N THR A 118 14.96 13.36 -2.13
CA THR A 118 16.39 13.22 -2.40
C THR A 118 16.84 11.78 -2.52
N ASP A 119 16.27 10.87 -1.75
CA ASP A 119 16.66 9.45 -1.76
C ASP A 119 15.84 8.59 -2.74
N LEU A 120 14.73 9.10 -3.29
CA LEU A 120 13.88 8.36 -4.23
C LEU A 120 14.68 7.75 -5.39
N LYS A 121 15.35 8.58 -6.21
CA LYS A 121 16.05 8.10 -7.40
C LYS A 121 17.17 7.11 -7.10
N PRO A 122 18.14 7.39 -6.19
CA PRO A 122 19.21 6.45 -5.91
C PRO A 122 18.73 5.15 -5.26
N VAL A 123 17.67 5.19 -4.44
CA VAL A 123 17.09 3.97 -3.84
C VAL A 123 16.35 3.14 -4.90
N GLN A 124 15.60 3.74 -5.82
CA GLN A 124 15.00 3.04 -6.97
C GLN A 124 16.07 2.31 -7.81
N GLN A 125 17.19 2.98 -8.08
CA GLN A 125 18.30 2.37 -8.83
C GLN A 125 18.88 1.16 -8.10
N GLU A 126 19.00 1.23 -6.76
CA GLU A 126 19.48 0.10 -5.97
C GLU A 126 18.45 -1.05 -5.94
N VAL A 127 17.15 -0.76 -5.80
CA VAL A 127 16.07 -1.77 -5.86
C VAL A 127 16.14 -2.57 -7.16
N ILE A 128 16.23 -1.88 -8.31
CA ILE A 128 16.31 -2.53 -9.63
C ILE A 128 17.62 -3.29 -9.77
N LYS A 129 18.76 -2.73 -9.35
CA LYS A 129 20.06 -3.41 -9.37
C LYS A 129 20.06 -4.70 -8.57
N GLN A 130 19.34 -4.73 -7.45
CA GLN A 130 19.16 -5.92 -6.63
C GLN A 130 18.09 -6.88 -7.19
N GLY A 131 17.52 -6.61 -8.36
CA GLY A 131 16.52 -7.43 -9.05
C GLY A 131 15.16 -7.48 -8.38
N PHE A 132 14.82 -6.50 -7.53
CA PHE A 132 13.46 -6.34 -7.01
C PHE A 132 12.60 -5.56 -7.99
N ALA A 133 11.33 -5.92 -8.09
CA ALA A 133 10.31 -5.09 -8.72
C ALA A 133 9.95 -3.92 -7.81
N ILE A 134 9.63 -2.77 -8.41
CA ILE A 134 8.92 -1.67 -7.74
C ILE A 134 7.47 -1.81 -8.16
N THR A 135 6.60 -2.13 -7.21
CA THR A 135 5.19 -2.42 -7.49
C THR A 135 4.28 -1.22 -7.28
N ALA A 136 4.68 -0.27 -6.44
CA ALA A 136 3.99 1.00 -6.27
C ALA A 136 4.92 2.08 -5.69
N ILE A 137 4.57 3.35 -5.92
CA ILE A 137 5.11 4.52 -5.22
C ILE A 137 3.91 5.41 -4.89
N HIS A 138 3.72 5.72 -3.62
CA HIS A 138 2.53 6.44 -3.14
C HIS A 138 2.83 7.24 -1.87
N ASN A 139 1.86 8.01 -1.41
CA ASN A 139 1.92 8.78 -0.18
C ASN A 139 1.03 8.16 0.91
N HIS A 140 1.48 8.21 2.17
CA HIS A 140 0.61 7.99 3.33
C HIS A 140 -0.02 9.31 3.83
N PHE A 141 0.60 10.44 3.51
CA PHE A 141 0.18 11.77 3.94
C PHE A 141 0.34 12.78 2.80
N VAL A 142 -0.53 13.78 2.73
CA VAL A 142 -0.50 14.80 1.66
C VAL A 142 0.33 16.01 2.08
N ARG A 143 0.13 16.56 3.27
CA ARG A 143 0.72 17.83 3.72
C ARG A 143 1.94 17.64 4.62
N ASN A 144 2.65 16.53 4.44
CA ASN A 144 3.83 16.21 5.23
C ASN A 144 5.06 17.04 4.83
N ARG A 145 5.86 17.41 5.83
CA ARG A 145 7.15 18.08 5.65
C ARG A 145 8.19 17.48 6.60
N PRO A 146 9.39 17.06 6.10
CA PRO A 146 9.72 16.91 4.68
C PRO A 146 8.76 15.96 3.95
N ASN A 147 8.68 16.07 2.62
CA ASN A 147 7.85 15.18 1.83
C ASN A 147 8.47 13.77 1.82
N VAL A 148 7.67 12.77 2.13
CA VAL A 148 8.06 11.36 2.08
C VAL A 148 7.07 10.59 1.22
N MET A 149 7.60 9.62 0.49
CA MET A 149 6.87 8.66 -0.31
C MET A 149 7.19 7.26 0.18
N TYR A 150 6.34 6.33 -0.17
CA TYR A 150 6.41 4.92 0.21
C TYR A 150 6.50 4.10 -1.08
N MET A 151 7.50 3.23 -1.14
CA MET A 151 7.79 2.44 -2.33
C MET A 151 7.67 0.96 -2.01
N HIS A 152 6.63 0.32 -2.57
CA HIS A 152 6.48 -1.12 -2.48
C HIS A 152 7.47 -1.84 -3.39
N ILE A 153 8.06 -2.89 -2.84
CA ILE A 153 9.00 -3.77 -3.53
C ILE A 153 8.58 -5.23 -3.38
N ASP A 154 8.88 -6.03 -4.40
CA ASP A 154 8.64 -7.47 -4.42
C ASP A 154 9.77 -8.22 -5.14
N ARG A 155 10.11 -9.41 -4.64
CA ARG A 155 10.99 -10.36 -5.30
C ARG A 155 10.86 -11.76 -4.73
N SER A 156 10.87 -12.78 -5.60
CA SER A 156 11.04 -14.19 -5.24
C SER A 156 12.43 -14.69 -5.66
N ALA A 157 13.19 -15.29 -4.73
CA ALA A 157 14.52 -15.88 -4.97
C ALA A 157 14.94 -16.75 -3.76
N ASP A 158 16.18 -17.26 -3.78
CA ASP A 158 16.77 -17.88 -2.59
C ASP A 158 17.02 -16.88 -1.46
N ILE A 159 17.07 -17.37 -0.22
CA ILE A 159 17.21 -16.55 1.01
C ILE A 159 18.46 -15.68 0.99
N THR A 160 19.59 -16.17 0.44
CA THR A 160 20.85 -15.41 0.38
C THR A 160 20.72 -14.20 -0.52
N THR A 161 20.18 -14.40 -1.71
CA THR A 161 19.91 -13.35 -2.70
C THR A 161 18.96 -12.29 -2.16
N LEU A 162 17.84 -12.71 -1.57
CA LEU A 162 16.85 -11.80 -0.98
C LEU A 162 17.43 -10.99 0.18
N SER A 163 18.14 -11.65 1.10
CA SER A 163 18.72 -11.00 2.28
C SER A 163 19.80 -9.98 1.92
N ASN A 164 20.66 -10.29 0.92
CA ASN A 164 21.64 -9.33 0.40
C ASN A 164 20.96 -8.13 -0.26
N GLY A 165 19.91 -8.36 -1.04
CA GLY A 165 19.14 -7.29 -1.68
C GLY A 165 18.47 -6.36 -0.65
N VAL A 166 17.77 -6.92 0.34
CA VAL A 166 17.15 -6.15 1.43
C VAL A 166 18.20 -5.31 2.16
N LYS A 167 19.35 -5.92 2.51
CA LYS A 167 20.48 -5.21 3.12
C LYS A 167 20.97 -4.03 2.27
N ALA A 168 21.17 -4.27 0.98
CA ALA A 168 21.66 -3.26 0.05
C ALA A 168 20.69 -2.08 -0.07
N ILE A 169 19.38 -2.35 -0.18
CA ILE A 169 18.34 -1.33 -0.27
C ILE A 169 18.30 -0.47 1.01
N PHE A 170 18.26 -1.06 2.19
CA PHE A 170 18.26 -0.30 3.45
C PHE A 170 19.57 0.47 3.68
N ASN A 171 20.71 -0.11 3.29
CA ASN A 171 21.99 0.60 3.34
C ASN A 171 22.03 1.79 2.37
N LYS A 172 21.39 1.69 1.20
CA LYS A 172 21.30 2.81 0.25
C LYS A 172 20.51 3.97 0.84
N VAL A 173 19.40 3.73 1.51
CA VAL A 173 18.65 4.76 2.24
C VAL A 173 19.54 5.46 3.28
N LYS A 174 20.27 4.68 4.08
CA LYS A 174 21.20 5.21 5.09
C LYS A 174 22.35 6.02 4.46
N GLU A 175 22.94 5.51 3.39
CA GLU A 175 24.03 6.16 2.66
C GLU A 175 23.60 7.53 2.14
N VAL A 176 22.48 7.61 1.42
CA VAL A 176 22.01 8.84 0.80
C VAL A 176 21.61 9.89 1.84
N ARG A 177 20.98 9.48 2.93
CA ARG A 177 20.60 10.39 4.03
C ARG A 177 21.79 10.82 4.89
N GLY A 178 22.91 10.11 4.83
CA GLY A 178 24.06 10.35 5.72
C GLY A 178 23.77 10.11 7.19
N LYS A 179 22.67 9.43 7.52
CA LYS A 179 22.17 9.13 8.87
C LYS A 179 21.66 7.70 8.95
N ASP A 180 21.75 7.10 10.13
CA ASP A 180 21.10 5.82 10.41
C ASP A 180 19.64 6.09 10.83
N PRO A 181 18.64 5.65 10.05
CA PRO A 181 17.23 5.81 10.43
C PRO A 181 16.90 5.25 11.80
N LYS A 182 17.60 4.20 12.26
CA LYS A 182 17.45 3.58 13.58
C LYS A 182 18.19 4.32 14.70
N GLY A 183 19.13 5.21 14.36
CA GLY A 183 20.15 5.74 15.29
C GLY A 183 19.65 6.73 16.32
N GLU A 184 18.46 7.32 16.14
CA GLU A 184 17.87 8.25 17.08
C GLU A 184 16.97 7.56 18.11
N LYS A 185 16.86 8.17 19.30
CA LYS A 185 15.95 7.68 20.34
C LYS A 185 14.51 7.69 19.84
N ALA A 186 13.80 6.60 20.08
CA ALA A 186 12.42 6.44 19.65
C ALA A 186 11.52 7.57 20.21
N ASP A 187 10.91 8.34 19.31
CA ASP A 187 9.92 9.34 19.64
C ASP A 187 8.63 8.71 20.22
N SER A 188 7.97 9.45 21.09
CA SER A 188 6.63 9.15 21.58
C SER A 188 5.75 10.37 21.40
N VAL A 189 4.44 10.16 21.36
CA VAL A 189 3.43 11.23 21.40
C VAL A 189 2.62 11.13 22.68
N VAL A 190 2.15 12.28 23.16
CA VAL A 190 1.19 12.31 24.27
C VAL A 190 -0.20 12.13 23.67
N SER A 191 -0.92 11.13 24.16
CA SER A 191 -2.27 10.81 23.70
C SER A 191 -3.14 10.41 24.89
N ALA A 192 -4.38 10.91 24.91
CA ALA A 192 -5.36 10.65 25.94
C ALA A 192 -6.71 10.23 25.35
N LEU A 193 -6.66 9.35 24.33
CA LEU A 193 -7.84 8.82 23.64
C LEU A 193 -8.71 7.98 24.59
N ASN A 194 -10.02 8.05 24.41
CA ASN A 194 -10.94 7.10 25.05
C ASN A 194 -10.93 5.77 24.30
N ILE A 195 -9.93 4.92 24.60
CA ILE A 195 -9.72 3.63 23.92
C ILE A 195 -10.95 2.71 24.04
N PRO A 196 -11.60 2.53 25.22
CA PRO A 196 -12.80 1.70 25.30
C PRO A 196 -13.94 2.16 24.38
N LEU A 197 -14.12 3.47 24.22
CA LEU A 197 -15.13 4.01 23.30
C LEU A 197 -14.76 3.72 21.84
N LEU A 198 -13.50 3.94 21.46
CA LEU A 198 -13.01 3.64 20.11
C LEU A 198 -13.18 2.14 19.78
N ASP A 199 -12.79 1.25 20.69
CA ASP A 199 -12.97 -0.20 20.52
C ASP A 199 -14.42 -0.58 20.33
N SER A 200 -15.32 0.03 21.11
CA SER A 200 -16.77 -0.25 21.02
C SER A 200 -17.35 0.19 19.68
N ILE A 201 -16.90 1.32 19.13
CA ILE A 201 -17.37 1.84 17.85
C ILE A 201 -16.79 1.03 16.69
N ILE A 202 -15.48 0.86 16.66
CA ILE A 202 -14.77 0.16 15.58
C ILE A 202 -15.13 -1.33 15.56
N GLY A 203 -15.30 -1.93 16.74
CA GLY A 203 -15.64 -3.34 16.89
C GLY A 203 -14.43 -4.28 16.89
N TYR A 204 -13.24 -3.72 17.08
CA TYR A 204 -11.95 -4.44 17.19
C TYR A 204 -11.19 -3.92 18.40
N LYS A 205 -10.12 -4.64 18.76
CA LYS A 205 -9.14 -4.18 19.74
C LYS A 205 -7.84 -3.85 19.03
N GLY A 206 -7.22 -2.73 19.41
CA GLY A 206 -5.92 -2.32 18.91
C GLY A 206 -4.82 -2.54 19.93
N GLU A 207 -3.63 -2.05 19.59
CA GLU A 207 -2.42 -2.08 20.42
C GLU A 207 -1.91 -0.66 20.66
N LEU A 208 -1.53 -0.36 21.92
CA LEU A 208 -0.95 0.92 22.28
C LEU A 208 0.58 0.86 22.20
N SER A 209 1.17 1.72 21.40
CA SER A 209 2.62 1.85 21.29
C SER A 209 3.03 3.32 21.21
N LYS A 210 3.86 3.77 22.15
CA LYS A 210 4.43 5.14 22.20
C LYS A 210 3.39 6.26 22.09
N GLY A 211 2.19 6.05 22.62
CA GLY A 211 1.07 6.99 22.57
C GLY A 211 0.21 6.89 21.30
N VAL A 212 0.52 6.00 20.39
CA VAL A 212 -0.34 5.68 19.22
C VAL A 212 -1.12 4.41 19.51
N TYR A 213 -2.44 4.45 19.31
CA TYR A 213 -3.30 3.28 19.38
C TYR A 213 -3.63 2.79 17.97
N LYS A 214 -3.26 1.55 17.64
CA LYS A 214 -3.34 1.01 16.28
C LYS A 214 -4.18 -0.25 16.19
N TYR A 215 -5.18 -0.24 15.33
CA TYR A 215 -5.90 -1.43 14.87
C TYR A 215 -5.18 -2.05 13.68
N THR A 216 -5.19 -3.39 13.62
CA THR A 216 -4.77 -4.18 12.44
C THR A 216 -5.83 -5.23 12.20
N ILE A 217 -6.51 -5.13 11.06
CA ILE A 217 -7.70 -5.91 10.73
C ILE A 217 -7.40 -6.71 9.47
N GLY A 218 -7.34 -8.04 9.60
CA GLY A 218 -7.13 -8.94 8.46
C GLY A 218 -8.39 -9.10 7.60
N ARG A 219 -8.22 -9.74 6.43
CA ARG A 219 -9.28 -10.09 5.48
C ARG A 219 -9.42 -11.62 5.37
N PRO A 220 -9.98 -12.29 6.41
CA PRO A 220 -10.12 -13.74 6.40
C PRO A 220 -11.13 -14.24 5.35
N ASP A 221 -11.93 -13.35 4.78
CA ASP A 221 -12.88 -13.60 3.70
C ASP A 221 -12.21 -13.70 2.32
N VAL A 222 -10.94 -13.31 2.19
CA VAL A 222 -10.18 -13.31 0.93
C VAL A 222 -8.90 -14.14 1.09
N GLN A 223 -8.70 -15.11 0.22
CA GLN A 223 -7.43 -15.81 0.08
C GLN A 223 -6.62 -15.12 -1.01
N LEU A 224 -5.62 -14.34 -0.61
CA LEU A 224 -4.76 -13.59 -1.52
C LEU A 224 -3.51 -14.39 -1.86
N LEU A 225 -3.17 -14.43 -3.14
CA LEU A 225 -1.93 -14.99 -3.65
C LEU A 225 -1.15 -13.90 -4.39
N GLU A 226 0.18 -13.87 -4.25
CA GLU A 226 1.10 -13.11 -5.11
C GLU A 226 2.07 -14.10 -5.75
N HIS A 227 2.18 -14.12 -7.07
CA HIS A 227 2.89 -15.17 -7.81
C HIS A 227 2.49 -16.61 -7.42
N GLY A 228 1.25 -16.81 -6.96
CA GLY A 228 0.77 -18.09 -6.43
C GLY A 228 1.18 -18.39 -4.97
N ILE A 229 1.90 -17.50 -4.31
CA ILE A 229 2.33 -17.62 -2.92
C ILE A 229 1.29 -16.92 -2.02
N PRO A 230 0.78 -17.56 -0.96
CA PRO A 230 -0.18 -16.93 -0.05
C PRO A 230 0.41 -15.67 0.62
N VAL A 231 -0.39 -14.60 0.67
CA VAL A 231 -0.05 -13.34 1.33
C VAL A 231 -0.91 -13.18 2.58
N SER A 232 -0.27 -13.14 3.73
CA SER A 232 -0.96 -13.01 5.02
C SER A 232 -1.12 -11.55 5.46
N ALA A 233 -1.91 -11.34 6.51
CA ALA A 233 -2.01 -10.02 7.16
C ALA A 233 -0.64 -9.52 7.67
N PHE A 234 0.27 -10.41 8.05
CA PHE A 234 1.61 -10.05 8.50
C PHE A 234 2.50 -9.54 7.35
N MET A 235 2.25 -10.02 6.12
CA MET A 235 2.90 -9.56 4.88
C MET A 235 2.36 -8.22 4.35
N GLY A 236 1.39 -7.60 5.04
CA GLY A 236 0.80 -6.32 4.63
C GLY A 236 -0.62 -6.42 4.07
N PHE A 237 -1.20 -7.62 3.98
CA PHE A 237 -2.59 -7.83 3.55
C PHE A 237 -3.55 -7.59 4.72
N ASN A 238 -3.66 -6.34 5.15
CA ASN A 238 -4.53 -5.95 6.26
C ASN A 238 -5.00 -4.51 6.12
N THR A 239 -6.17 -4.20 6.65
CA THR A 239 -6.59 -2.85 6.96
C THR A 239 -6.00 -2.43 8.30
N TRP A 240 -5.43 -1.22 8.39
CA TRP A 240 -4.96 -0.69 9.67
C TRP A 240 -5.43 0.75 9.89
N ALA A 241 -5.55 1.12 11.16
CA ALA A 241 -5.90 2.46 11.59
C ALA A 241 -5.08 2.85 12.83
N ALA A 242 -4.28 3.89 12.74
CA ALA A 242 -3.42 4.38 13.81
C ALA A 242 -3.90 5.75 14.30
N TRP A 243 -4.06 5.88 15.62
CA TRP A 243 -4.71 7.01 16.28
C TRP A 243 -3.78 7.67 17.28
N GLN A 244 -3.84 8.99 17.34
CA GLN A 244 -3.22 9.79 18.39
C GLN A 244 -4.06 11.03 18.71
N GLY A 245 -3.81 11.67 19.87
CA GLY A 245 -4.46 12.92 20.28
C GLY A 245 -5.41 12.74 21.46
N THR A 246 -6.47 13.52 21.50
CA THR A 246 -7.49 13.54 22.58
C THR A 246 -8.88 13.26 22.01
N PRO A 247 -9.90 13.03 22.86
CA PRO A 247 -11.26 12.85 22.37
C PRO A 247 -11.79 14.01 21.52
N GLU A 248 -11.39 15.26 21.83
CA GLU A 248 -11.84 16.47 21.14
C GLU A 248 -11.05 16.72 19.85
N LYS A 249 -9.75 16.35 19.83
CA LYS A 249 -8.85 16.56 18.71
C LYS A 249 -7.92 15.37 18.54
N ALA A 250 -8.32 14.45 17.71
CA ALA A 250 -7.55 13.26 17.31
C ALA A 250 -7.09 13.35 15.86
N ALA A 251 -6.05 12.59 15.55
CA ALA A 251 -5.67 12.25 14.19
C ALA A 251 -5.77 10.74 13.99
N VAL A 252 -6.25 10.34 12.82
CA VAL A 252 -6.25 8.95 12.35
C VAL A 252 -5.58 8.87 10.98
N ALA A 253 -4.65 7.93 10.85
CA ALA A 253 -4.07 7.52 9.57
C ALA A 253 -4.28 6.02 9.38
N GLY A 254 -4.38 5.57 8.14
CA GLY A 254 -4.53 4.15 7.91
C GLY A 254 -4.45 3.75 6.46
N ASP A 255 -4.71 2.48 6.26
CA ASP A 255 -4.76 1.84 4.96
C ASP A 255 -5.92 0.86 4.92
N PHE A 256 -6.74 0.91 3.89
CA PHE A 256 -7.78 -0.07 3.61
C PHE A 256 -7.28 -1.09 2.60
N THR A 257 -7.58 -2.36 2.85
CA THR A 257 -7.45 -3.45 1.87
C THR A 257 -8.81 -3.77 1.28
N MET A 258 -8.95 -3.70 -0.05
CA MET A 258 -10.24 -3.73 -0.73
C MET A 258 -10.22 -4.62 -1.97
N LEU A 259 -11.33 -5.32 -2.21
CA LEU A 259 -11.66 -5.84 -3.53
C LEU A 259 -12.11 -4.69 -4.44
N GLU A 260 -12.13 -4.91 -5.76
CA GLU A 260 -12.51 -3.91 -6.76
C GLU A 260 -13.87 -3.25 -6.46
N ASN A 261 -14.88 -4.05 -6.14
CA ASN A 261 -16.24 -3.59 -5.85
C ASN A 261 -16.39 -2.86 -4.50
N GLU A 262 -15.36 -2.85 -3.66
CA GLU A 262 -15.33 -2.19 -2.36
C GLU A 262 -14.69 -0.79 -2.43
N VAL A 263 -13.93 -0.48 -3.48
CA VAL A 263 -13.13 0.76 -3.58
C VAL A 263 -14.01 2.00 -3.52
N GLU A 264 -15.00 2.11 -4.41
CA GLU A 264 -15.89 3.29 -4.45
C GLU A 264 -16.73 3.44 -3.17
N PRO A 265 -17.39 2.38 -2.65
CA PRO A 265 -18.12 2.47 -1.39
C PRO A 265 -17.27 2.90 -0.18
N VAL A 266 -16.03 2.41 -0.07
CA VAL A 266 -15.10 2.81 1.00
C VAL A 266 -14.71 4.27 0.87
N ILE A 267 -14.31 4.73 -0.33
CA ILE A 267 -13.99 6.13 -0.61
C ILE A 267 -15.15 7.03 -0.21
N LYS A 268 -16.35 6.72 -0.67
CA LYS A 268 -17.56 7.48 -0.37
C LYS A 268 -17.79 7.59 1.14
N ALA A 269 -17.73 6.47 1.85
CA ALA A 269 -17.95 6.45 3.30
C ALA A 269 -16.90 7.27 4.06
N LEU A 270 -15.62 7.24 3.65
CA LEU A 270 -14.57 8.06 4.26
C LEU A 270 -14.83 9.56 4.02
N VAL A 271 -15.03 9.96 2.77
CA VAL A 271 -15.16 11.38 2.38
C VAL A 271 -16.42 12.00 2.98
N GLU A 272 -17.56 11.32 2.98
CA GLU A 272 -18.81 11.79 3.58
C GLU A 272 -18.70 11.98 5.11
N ASN A 273 -17.74 11.33 5.76
CA ASN A 273 -17.46 11.48 7.19
C ASN A 273 -16.23 12.37 7.49
N GLY A 274 -15.77 13.15 6.52
CA GLY A 274 -14.68 14.12 6.70
C GLY A 274 -13.29 13.49 6.84
N ILE A 275 -13.12 12.24 6.39
CA ILE A 275 -11.82 11.56 6.33
C ILE A 275 -11.29 11.67 4.91
N GLU A 276 -10.12 12.26 4.75
CA GLU A 276 -9.49 12.52 3.46
C GLU A 276 -8.85 11.23 2.89
N VAL A 277 -9.15 10.92 1.64
CA VAL A 277 -8.43 9.87 0.89
C VAL A 277 -7.13 10.46 0.36
N VAL A 278 -6.02 9.80 0.65
CA VAL A 278 -4.65 10.24 0.32
C VAL A 278 -4.14 9.59 -0.94
N ALA A 279 -4.32 8.28 -1.06
CA ALA A 279 -3.87 7.50 -2.21
C ALA A 279 -4.73 6.26 -2.38
N VAL A 280 -5.02 5.89 -3.62
CA VAL A 280 -5.49 4.55 -4.00
C VAL A 280 -4.35 3.90 -4.77
N HIS A 281 -3.90 2.72 -4.35
CA HIS A 281 -2.70 2.09 -4.88
C HIS A 281 -2.77 0.56 -4.79
N ASN A 282 -1.78 -0.11 -5.31
CA ASN A 282 -1.54 -1.54 -5.16
C ASN A 282 -0.29 -1.79 -4.29
N HIS A 283 -0.19 -2.94 -3.63
CA HIS A 283 1.05 -3.39 -2.99
C HIS A 283 1.85 -4.32 -3.91
N MET A 284 1.17 -5.05 -4.78
CA MET A 284 1.70 -6.08 -5.66
C MET A 284 1.07 -5.95 -7.05
N VAL A 285 1.54 -6.70 -8.03
CA VAL A 285 1.06 -6.59 -9.44
C VAL A 285 0.67 -7.92 -10.07
N HIS A 286 0.94 -9.04 -9.39
CA HIS A 286 0.63 -10.39 -9.87
C HIS A 286 -0.33 -11.14 -8.95
N GLU A 287 -1.07 -10.38 -8.14
CA GLU A 287 -1.99 -10.92 -7.14
C GLU A 287 -3.28 -11.48 -7.75
N ASP A 288 -3.84 -12.46 -7.03
CA ASP A 288 -5.14 -13.04 -7.29
C ASP A 288 -5.87 -13.32 -5.96
N PRO A 289 -7.08 -12.80 -5.75
CA PRO A 289 -7.79 -11.82 -6.58
C PRO A 289 -7.10 -10.45 -6.60
N ARG A 290 -7.46 -9.60 -7.56
CA ARG A 290 -7.00 -8.21 -7.62
C ARG A 290 -7.42 -7.45 -6.36
N ILE A 291 -6.43 -6.84 -5.68
CA ILE A 291 -6.61 -6.07 -4.45
C ILE A 291 -6.17 -4.64 -4.66
N PHE A 292 -6.92 -3.71 -4.06
CA PHE A 292 -6.59 -2.29 -3.98
C PHE A 292 -6.35 -1.90 -2.53
N PHE A 293 -5.45 -0.95 -2.33
CA PHE A 293 -5.16 -0.36 -1.04
C PHE A 293 -5.47 1.13 -1.06
N LEU A 294 -5.81 1.70 0.10
CA LEU A 294 -6.21 3.09 0.18
C LEU A 294 -5.73 3.72 1.47
N HIS A 295 -4.81 4.68 1.35
CA HIS A 295 -4.42 5.51 2.46
C HIS A 295 -5.40 6.65 2.70
N TYR A 296 -5.62 6.93 3.98
CA TYR A 296 -6.50 7.99 4.44
C TYR A 296 -5.93 8.74 5.64
N TRP A 297 -6.38 9.97 5.80
CA TRP A 297 -6.03 10.85 6.89
C TRP A 297 -7.26 11.60 7.39
N GLY A 298 -7.45 11.66 8.72
CA GLY A 298 -8.54 12.40 9.33
C GLY A 298 -8.08 13.13 10.59
N VAL A 299 -8.55 14.37 10.76
CA VAL A 299 -8.31 15.16 11.98
C VAL A 299 -9.64 15.71 12.46
N GLY A 300 -9.97 15.49 13.75
CA GLY A 300 -11.23 15.97 14.32
C GLY A 300 -11.57 15.32 15.66
N ASN A 301 -12.85 15.35 16.00
CA ASN A 301 -13.37 14.64 17.16
C ASN A 301 -13.20 13.13 16.98
N ALA A 302 -12.59 12.46 17.96
CA ALA A 302 -12.23 11.05 17.87
C ALA A 302 -13.44 10.12 17.63
N GLN A 303 -14.57 10.41 18.27
CA GLN A 303 -15.80 9.61 18.11
C GLN A 303 -16.40 9.76 16.70
N GLN A 304 -16.40 10.98 16.16
CA GLN A 304 -16.89 11.23 14.80
C GLN A 304 -16.02 10.53 13.77
N LEU A 305 -14.70 10.64 13.88
CA LEU A 305 -13.76 9.92 13.02
C LEU A 305 -13.93 8.40 13.13
N ALA A 306 -14.12 7.87 14.34
CA ALA A 306 -14.35 6.45 14.56
C ALA A 306 -15.66 5.95 13.90
N ASN A 307 -16.73 6.74 13.97
CA ASN A 307 -17.98 6.42 13.28
C ASN A 307 -17.80 6.40 11.74
N GLY A 308 -17.05 7.37 11.19
CA GLY A 308 -16.72 7.43 9.78
C GLY A 308 -15.87 6.21 9.33
N LEU A 309 -14.86 5.86 10.13
CA LEU A 309 -14.05 4.68 9.87
C LEU A 309 -14.88 3.38 9.95
N LYS A 310 -15.81 3.29 10.93
CA LYS A 310 -16.74 2.16 11.03
C LYS A 310 -17.63 2.05 9.81
N ALA A 311 -18.16 3.17 9.31
CA ALA A 311 -18.97 3.19 8.10
C ALA A 311 -18.19 2.69 6.88
N ALA A 312 -16.91 3.05 6.76
CA ALA A 312 -16.03 2.56 5.71
C ALA A 312 -15.71 1.06 5.87
N LEU A 313 -15.39 0.59 7.08
CA LEU A 313 -15.17 -0.84 7.37
C LEU A 313 -16.38 -1.71 7.02
N GLN A 314 -17.58 -1.18 7.18
CA GLN A 314 -18.82 -1.89 6.80
C GLN A 314 -19.00 -2.04 5.28
N GLN A 315 -18.20 -1.37 4.46
CA GLN A 315 -18.20 -1.53 3.01
C GLN A 315 -17.30 -2.68 2.54
N THR A 316 -16.41 -3.18 3.38
CA THR A 316 -15.53 -4.32 3.09
C THR A 316 -16.14 -5.65 3.57
N GLY A 317 -15.73 -6.77 2.96
CA GLY A 317 -16.17 -8.12 3.36
C GLY A 317 -17.61 -8.50 2.94
N LYS A 318 -18.26 -7.72 2.09
CA LYS A 318 -19.63 -7.99 1.60
C LYS A 318 -19.68 -8.78 0.29
N GLY A 319 -18.57 -8.89 -0.40
CA GLY A 319 -18.46 -9.55 -1.69
C GLY A 319 -17.77 -10.91 -1.61
N LYS A 320 -18.20 -11.88 -2.42
CA LYS A 320 -17.35 -13.02 -2.76
C LYS A 320 -16.29 -12.51 -3.74
N ALA A 321 -15.02 -12.85 -3.53
CA ALA A 321 -13.99 -12.62 -4.53
C ALA A 321 -14.44 -13.27 -5.86
N THR A 322 -14.72 -12.45 -6.88
CA THR A 322 -14.96 -12.97 -8.22
C THR A 322 -13.58 -13.21 -8.80
N GLY A 323 -13.15 -14.48 -8.84
CA GLY A 323 -11.94 -14.85 -9.59
C GLY A 323 -12.14 -14.48 -11.07
N HIS A 324 -11.19 -13.76 -11.63
CA HIS A 324 -11.08 -13.47 -13.05
C HIS A 324 -10.19 -14.49 -13.72
#